data_708cd26bb51567f1c8f9fbccd7eec218
#
_entry.id   708cd26bb51567f1c8f9fbccd7eec218
#
_cell.length_a   1.000
_cell.length_b   1.000
_cell.length_c   1.000
_cell.angle_alpha   90.00
_cell.angle_beta   90.00
_cell.angle_gamma   90.00
#
_symmetry.space_group_name_H-M   'P 1'
#
loop_
_entity.id
_entity.type
_entity.pdbx_description
1 polymer ?
#
loop_
_entity_poly.entity_id
_entity_poly.type
_entity_poly.pdbx_seq_one_letter_code
_entity_poly.pdbx_strand_id
1 'polypeptide(L)'
;MKRIHIIDSHTGGEPTRLVVDGFPDLGQGSMAERLARLSRDHDDWRAATVLEPRGSDVVVGALLCQPVAHDASAGVIFFNNTGYLGMCGHGTIGLVATLAHMGRIRPGVHKIETPVGTVQATLHDDGAVSVRNVPAWRHATRVAVNVPGHGTVHGDVAWGGNWFFLVSDHGQRVASDNIATLTRFSSALREALEQAGITGADGAEIDHIELFAEDDNADSRNFVLCPGMAYDRSPCGTGTSAKLACLAADGKLAPGAVWRQASVIGS
;
A
#
# COMPACT_ATOMS: atom_id res chain seq x y z
N MET A 1 23.87 21.91 -8.35
CA MET A 1 23.09 21.42 -7.22
C MET A 1 21.70 21.08 -7.74
N LYS A 2 21.22 19.83 -7.59
CA LYS A 2 19.86 19.43 -8.00
C LYS A 2 18.88 19.81 -6.90
N ARG A 3 17.68 20.26 -7.26
CA ARG A 3 16.59 20.58 -6.33
C ARG A 3 15.44 19.64 -6.56
N ILE A 4 14.82 19.16 -5.48
CA ILE A 4 13.59 18.38 -5.51
C ILE A 4 12.57 19.14 -4.68
N HIS A 5 11.38 19.38 -5.23
CA HIS A 5 10.28 20.01 -4.51
C HIS A 5 9.34 18.94 -4.01
N ILE A 6 9.09 18.94 -2.71
CA ILE A 6 8.24 17.94 -2.04
C ILE A 6 7.18 18.64 -1.20
N ILE A 7 6.07 17.95 -1.00
CA ILE A 7 5.03 18.28 -0.02
C ILE A 7 4.75 17.02 0.78
N ASP A 8 4.88 17.10 2.09
CA ASP A 8 4.60 16.00 3.00
C ASP A 8 3.18 16.09 3.54
N SER A 9 2.52 14.96 3.67
CA SER A 9 1.20 14.78 4.28
C SER A 9 1.16 13.48 5.07
N HIS A 10 0.05 13.19 5.75
CA HIS A 10 -0.19 11.87 6.34
C HIS A 10 -1.65 11.47 6.22
N THR A 11 -1.91 10.17 6.23
CA THR A 11 -3.25 9.58 6.23
C THR A 11 -3.30 8.51 7.32
N GLY A 12 -4.14 8.69 8.34
CA GLY A 12 -4.20 7.76 9.46
C GLY A 12 -2.88 7.59 10.22
N GLY A 13 -2.00 8.60 10.19
CA GLY A 13 -0.65 8.55 10.78
C GLY A 13 0.44 8.00 9.86
N GLU A 14 0.10 7.49 8.66
CA GLU A 14 1.08 7.01 7.68
C GLU A 14 1.54 8.14 6.76
N PRO A 15 2.86 8.46 6.69
CA PRO A 15 3.35 9.61 5.96
C PRO A 15 3.43 9.37 4.46
N THR A 16 3.08 10.39 3.68
CA THR A 16 3.25 10.44 2.22
C THR A 16 4.09 11.65 1.85
N ARG A 17 5.14 11.45 1.06
CA ARG A 17 6.01 12.48 0.49
C ARG A 17 5.73 12.63 -0.99
N LEU A 18 4.96 13.63 -1.38
CA LEU A 18 4.70 13.91 -2.79
C LEU A 18 5.87 14.69 -3.38
N VAL A 19 6.52 14.11 -4.37
CA VAL A 19 7.49 14.80 -5.23
C VAL A 19 6.72 15.50 -6.33
N VAL A 20 6.68 16.82 -6.27
CA VAL A 20 5.91 17.65 -7.22
C VAL A 20 6.74 18.14 -8.39
N ASP A 21 8.07 18.19 -8.24
CA ASP A 21 9.01 18.64 -9.27
C ASP A 21 10.45 18.24 -8.92
N GLY A 22 11.34 18.25 -9.94
CA GLY A 22 12.77 18.09 -9.79
C GLY A 22 13.30 16.70 -10.08
N PHE A 23 12.47 15.69 -10.30
CA PHE A 23 12.89 14.37 -10.79
C PHE A 23 13.21 14.42 -12.28
N PRO A 24 14.00 13.44 -12.79
CA PRO A 24 14.25 13.30 -14.22
C PRO A 24 12.97 13.16 -15.04
N ASP A 25 13.01 13.63 -16.27
CA ASP A 25 11.93 13.33 -17.23
C ASP A 25 11.94 11.83 -17.55
N LEU A 26 10.84 11.17 -17.24
CA LEU A 26 10.65 9.75 -17.53
C LEU A 26 10.09 9.49 -18.93
N GLY A 27 9.92 10.53 -19.76
CA GLY A 27 9.42 10.41 -21.11
C GLY A 27 7.94 10.03 -21.20
N GLN A 28 7.54 9.60 -22.40
CA GLN A 28 6.17 9.18 -22.69
C GLN A 28 5.93 7.71 -22.30
N GLY A 29 4.65 7.31 -22.29
CA GLY A 29 4.20 5.95 -22.01
C GLY A 29 3.39 5.83 -20.72
N SER A 30 2.91 4.63 -20.44
CA SER A 30 2.14 4.28 -19.26
C SER A 30 2.92 4.51 -17.95
N MET A 31 2.21 4.56 -16.82
CA MET A 31 2.88 4.67 -15.51
C MET A 31 3.77 3.45 -15.24
N ALA A 32 3.42 2.26 -15.73
CA ALA A 32 4.26 1.07 -15.62
C ALA A 32 5.59 1.21 -16.38
N GLU A 33 5.56 1.74 -17.61
CA GLU A 33 6.78 1.99 -18.40
C GLU A 33 7.64 3.09 -17.80
N ARG A 34 7.02 4.14 -17.23
CA ARG A 34 7.73 5.21 -16.51
C ARG A 34 8.36 4.70 -15.21
N LEU A 35 7.65 3.83 -14.46
CA LEU A 35 8.20 3.15 -13.29
C LEU A 35 9.42 2.31 -13.68
N ALA A 36 9.34 1.52 -14.75
CA ALA A 36 10.44 0.71 -15.22
C ALA A 36 11.69 1.56 -15.57
N ARG A 37 11.51 2.74 -16.18
CA ARG A 37 12.60 3.69 -16.45
C ARG A 37 13.16 4.30 -15.17
N LEU A 38 12.28 4.73 -14.24
CA LEU A 38 12.70 5.29 -12.96
C LEU A 38 13.54 4.29 -12.17
N SER A 39 13.06 3.05 -12.07
CA SER A 39 13.74 1.97 -11.34
C SER A 39 15.10 1.61 -11.97
N ARG A 40 15.16 1.49 -13.29
CA ARG A 40 16.38 1.06 -13.99
C ARG A 40 17.45 2.16 -14.06
N ASP A 41 17.02 3.40 -14.36
CA ASP A 41 17.95 4.46 -14.79
C ASP A 41 18.11 5.57 -13.74
N HIS A 42 17.20 5.65 -12.74
CA HIS A 42 17.10 6.81 -11.86
C HIS A 42 16.76 6.45 -10.40
N ASP A 43 17.05 5.23 -9.94
CA ASP A 43 16.72 4.79 -8.57
C ASP A 43 17.44 5.63 -7.48
N ASP A 44 18.56 6.26 -7.81
CA ASP A 44 19.25 7.21 -6.96
C ASP A 44 18.36 8.39 -6.51
N TRP A 45 17.36 8.77 -7.30
CA TRP A 45 16.41 9.82 -6.96
C TRP A 45 15.39 9.36 -5.92
N ARG A 46 14.88 8.10 -6.04
CA ARG A 46 14.09 7.47 -5.00
C ARG A 46 14.88 7.45 -3.69
N ALA A 47 16.07 6.88 -3.72
CA ALA A 47 16.95 6.76 -2.56
C ALA A 47 17.22 8.13 -1.92
N ALA A 48 17.55 9.15 -2.73
CA ALA A 48 17.79 10.50 -2.23
C ALA A 48 16.57 11.16 -1.58
N THR A 49 15.36 10.65 -1.84
CA THR A 49 14.10 11.24 -1.37
C THR A 49 13.58 10.57 -0.10
N VAL A 50 13.67 9.23 0.00
CA VAL A 50 13.05 8.47 1.10
C VAL A 50 14.04 7.80 2.05
N LEU A 51 15.33 7.72 1.73
CA LEU A 51 16.33 7.18 2.65
C LEU A 51 16.92 8.27 3.55
N GLU A 52 17.52 7.85 4.67
CA GLU A 52 18.31 8.68 5.57
C GLU A 52 19.41 9.45 4.79
N PRO A 53 19.70 10.69 5.13
CA PRO A 53 19.16 11.49 6.25
C PRO A 53 17.94 12.34 5.89
N ARG A 54 17.43 12.30 4.65
CA ARG A 54 16.31 13.13 4.18
C ARG A 54 14.94 12.47 4.32
N GLY A 55 14.92 11.16 4.46
CA GLY A 55 13.73 10.36 4.68
C GLY A 55 13.86 9.46 5.91
N SER A 56 13.06 8.42 5.94
CA SER A 56 13.09 7.36 6.95
C SER A 56 12.34 6.15 6.42
N ASP A 57 12.50 4.99 7.06
CA ASP A 57 11.90 3.72 6.62
C ASP A 57 10.38 3.74 6.51
N VAL A 58 9.71 4.66 7.21
CA VAL A 58 8.23 4.76 7.19
C VAL A 58 7.68 5.63 6.07
N VAL A 59 8.51 6.44 5.40
CA VAL A 59 8.02 7.39 4.39
C VAL A 59 7.70 6.66 3.09
N VAL A 60 6.47 6.79 2.64
CA VAL A 60 6.09 6.43 1.28
C VAL A 60 6.22 7.66 0.38
N GLY A 61 7.09 7.56 -0.61
CA GLY A 61 7.25 8.55 -1.66
C GLY A 61 6.19 8.37 -2.75
N ALA A 62 5.78 9.46 -3.35
CA ALA A 62 4.86 9.51 -4.47
C ALA A 62 5.40 10.50 -5.51
N LEU A 63 5.79 10.02 -6.68
CA LEU A 63 6.20 10.90 -7.79
C LEU A 63 4.96 11.32 -8.57
N LEU A 64 4.67 12.61 -8.57
CA LEU A 64 3.63 13.20 -9.41
C LEU A 64 4.06 13.19 -10.87
N CYS A 65 3.27 12.54 -11.71
CA CYS A 65 3.48 12.45 -13.15
C CYS A 65 2.35 13.13 -13.92
N GLN A 66 2.66 13.61 -15.14
CA GLN A 66 1.61 13.98 -16.08
C GLN A 66 0.83 12.73 -16.49
N PRO A 67 -0.50 12.76 -16.46
CA PRO A 67 -1.31 11.63 -16.87
C PRO A 67 -1.20 11.39 -18.39
N VAL A 68 -1.49 10.17 -18.81
CA VAL A 68 -1.56 9.79 -20.22
C VAL A 68 -2.96 10.06 -20.78
N ALA A 69 -3.99 9.68 -20.02
CA ALA A 69 -5.38 9.93 -20.41
C ALA A 69 -5.79 11.38 -20.15
N HIS A 70 -6.49 11.97 -21.12
CA HIS A 70 -6.93 13.37 -21.04
C HIS A 70 -7.91 13.66 -19.90
N ASP A 71 -8.64 12.64 -19.44
CA ASP A 71 -9.63 12.72 -18.37
C ASP A 71 -9.06 12.28 -16.99
N ALA A 72 -7.76 11.99 -16.91
CA ALA A 72 -7.08 11.74 -15.66
C ALA A 72 -6.52 13.04 -15.06
N SER A 73 -6.67 13.19 -13.75
CA SER A 73 -6.20 14.35 -13.00
C SER A 73 -4.70 14.31 -12.72
N ALA A 74 -4.13 13.11 -12.59
CA ALA A 74 -2.70 12.90 -12.35
C ALA A 74 -2.29 11.46 -12.67
N GLY A 75 -1.01 11.27 -12.94
CA GLY A 75 -0.32 9.99 -12.82
C GLY A 75 0.53 9.97 -11.55
N VAL A 76 0.79 8.79 -10.98
CA VAL A 76 1.62 8.64 -9.78
C VAL A 76 2.42 7.34 -9.82
N ILE A 77 3.66 7.41 -9.32
CA ILE A 77 4.50 6.24 -9.05
C ILE A 77 4.83 6.26 -7.55
N PHE A 78 4.40 5.23 -6.83
CA PHE A 78 4.69 5.07 -5.41
C PHE A 78 5.98 4.29 -5.18
N PHE A 79 6.70 4.67 -4.14
CA PHE A 79 7.96 4.02 -3.74
C PHE A 79 8.22 4.17 -2.24
N ASN A 80 9.11 3.35 -1.70
CA ASN A 80 9.52 3.41 -0.30
C ASN A 80 11.04 3.25 -0.15
N ASN A 81 11.50 2.94 1.06
CA ASN A 81 12.91 2.74 1.36
C ASN A 81 13.56 1.58 0.60
N THR A 82 12.81 0.56 0.16
CA THR A 82 13.37 -0.62 -0.52
C THR A 82 13.07 -0.69 -2.02
N GLY A 83 12.03 0.00 -2.52
CA GLY A 83 11.66 -0.12 -3.93
C GLY A 83 10.37 0.59 -4.30
N TYR A 84 9.62 -0.02 -5.20
CA TYR A 84 8.43 0.56 -5.82
C TYR A 84 7.18 -0.23 -5.45
N LEU A 85 6.06 0.46 -5.34
CA LEU A 85 4.75 -0.11 -5.01
C LEU A 85 3.84 -0.02 -6.23
N GLY A 86 3.03 -1.04 -6.47
CA GLY A 86 2.04 -1.04 -7.55
C GLY A 86 0.95 0.00 -7.32
N MET A 87 0.39 -0.01 -6.12
CA MET A 87 -0.62 0.94 -5.65
C MET A 87 -0.43 1.20 -4.16
N CYS A 88 -0.83 2.38 -3.70
CA CYS A 88 -0.79 2.75 -2.28
C CYS A 88 -2.06 3.53 -1.91
N GLY A 89 -2.87 2.98 -0.99
CA GLY A 89 -4.14 3.57 -0.57
C GLY A 89 -3.95 4.91 0.15
N HIS A 90 -3.17 4.92 1.23
CA HIS A 90 -2.90 6.14 1.99
C HIS A 90 -2.12 7.17 1.14
N GLY A 91 -1.20 6.70 0.28
CA GLY A 91 -0.47 7.55 -0.67
C GLY A 91 -1.39 8.21 -1.69
N THR A 92 -2.42 7.51 -2.18
CA THR A 92 -3.43 8.09 -3.09
C THR A 92 -4.27 9.14 -2.37
N ILE A 93 -4.67 8.90 -1.12
CA ILE A 93 -5.38 9.89 -0.29
C ILE A 93 -4.50 11.12 -0.08
N GLY A 94 -3.23 10.92 0.30
CA GLY A 94 -2.25 12.00 0.48
C GLY A 94 -1.99 12.79 -0.81
N LEU A 95 -1.89 12.12 -1.96
CA LEU A 95 -1.78 12.75 -3.28
C LEU A 95 -2.98 13.67 -3.56
N VAL A 96 -4.20 13.17 -3.40
CA VAL A 96 -5.44 13.93 -3.68
C VAL A 96 -5.56 15.12 -2.76
N ALA A 97 -5.32 14.95 -1.46
CA ALA A 97 -5.30 16.04 -0.49
C ALA A 97 -4.24 17.10 -0.84
N THR A 98 -3.05 16.67 -1.27
CA THR A 98 -1.98 17.59 -1.68
C THR A 98 -2.31 18.32 -2.98
N LEU A 99 -2.90 17.65 -3.97
CA LEU A 99 -3.35 18.32 -5.21
C LEU A 99 -4.43 19.36 -4.93
N ALA A 100 -5.34 19.09 -3.98
CA ALA A 100 -6.35 20.05 -3.52
C ALA A 100 -5.68 21.25 -2.81
N HIS A 101 -4.73 21.00 -1.90
CA HIS A 101 -3.94 22.04 -1.24
C HIS A 101 -3.19 22.94 -2.24
N MET A 102 -2.68 22.36 -3.32
CA MET A 102 -2.02 23.10 -4.42
C MET A 102 -3.02 23.86 -5.32
N GLY A 103 -4.34 23.71 -5.11
CA GLY A 103 -5.38 24.29 -5.96
C GLY A 103 -5.48 23.66 -7.35
N ARG A 104 -4.88 22.48 -7.56
CA ARG A 104 -4.89 21.77 -8.86
C ARG A 104 -6.19 21.02 -9.12
N ILE A 105 -6.87 20.59 -8.06
CA ILE A 105 -8.18 19.91 -8.12
C ILE A 105 -9.16 20.55 -7.12
N ARG A 106 -10.45 20.28 -7.32
CA ARG A 106 -11.56 20.69 -6.43
C ARG A 106 -12.35 19.46 -6.02
N PRO A 107 -13.25 19.55 -5.00
CA PRO A 107 -14.15 18.46 -4.67
C PRO A 107 -14.81 17.84 -5.90
N GLY A 108 -14.86 16.51 -5.93
CA GLY A 108 -15.35 15.74 -7.08
C GLY A 108 -14.58 14.43 -7.29
N VAL A 109 -14.90 13.75 -8.38
CA VAL A 109 -14.29 12.47 -8.77
C VAL A 109 -13.09 12.72 -9.68
N HIS A 110 -11.95 12.13 -9.33
CA HIS A 110 -10.68 12.25 -10.03
C HIS A 110 -10.15 10.87 -10.42
N LYS A 111 -9.69 10.73 -11.65
CA LYS A 111 -8.96 9.55 -12.11
C LYS A 111 -7.47 9.75 -11.85
N ILE A 112 -6.86 8.77 -11.20
CA ILE A 112 -5.43 8.73 -10.91
C ILE A 112 -4.83 7.51 -11.58
N GLU A 113 -3.88 7.70 -12.47
CA GLU A 113 -3.16 6.62 -13.13
C GLU A 113 -2.04 6.10 -12.24
N THR A 114 -1.98 4.78 -12.05
CA THR A 114 -0.93 4.08 -11.31
C THR A 114 -0.26 3.04 -12.21
N PRO A 115 0.89 2.46 -11.82
CA PRO A 115 1.52 1.39 -12.60
C PRO A 115 0.65 0.14 -12.80
N VAL A 116 -0.31 -0.12 -11.91
CA VAL A 116 -1.19 -1.30 -11.96
C VAL A 116 -2.60 -0.99 -12.46
N GLY A 117 -2.84 0.23 -12.88
CA GLY A 117 -4.13 0.65 -13.47
C GLY A 117 -4.61 1.99 -12.94
N THR A 118 -5.76 2.43 -13.46
CA THR A 118 -6.38 3.70 -13.07
C THR A 118 -7.34 3.48 -11.90
N VAL A 119 -7.14 4.23 -10.83
CA VAL A 119 -8.06 4.29 -9.69
C VAL A 119 -8.92 5.55 -9.75
N GLN A 120 -10.08 5.51 -9.10
CA GLN A 120 -10.91 6.69 -8.89
C GLN A 120 -10.79 7.16 -7.45
N ALA A 121 -10.45 8.42 -7.26
CA ALA A 121 -10.46 9.06 -5.96
C ALA A 121 -11.54 10.16 -5.92
N THR A 122 -12.37 10.16 -4.90
CA THR A 122 -13.36 11.22 -4.68
C THR A 122 -12.87 12.11 -3.56
N LEU A 123 -12.60 13.36 -3.87
CA LEU A 123 -12.39 14.41 -2.87
C LEU A 123 -13.76 14.95 -2.44
N HIS A 124 -14.10 14.82 -1.17
CA HIS A 124 -15.34 15.32 -0.59
C HIS A 124 -15.19 16.79 -0.14
N ASP A 125 -16.32 17.47 0.05
CA ASP A 125 -16.35 18.90 0.46
C ASP A 125 -15.73 19.16 1.84
N ASP A 126 -15.75 18.14 2.72
CA ASP A 126 -15.13 18.18 4.05
C ASP A 126 -13.63 17.85 4.03
N GLY A 127 -13.05 17.59 2.85
CA GLY A 127 -11.65 17.22 2.67
C GLY A 127 -11.36 15.72 2.81
N ALA A 128 -12.35 14.88 3.14
CA ALA A 128 -12.19 13.45 3.14
C ALA A 128 -11.95 12.94 1.71
N VAL A 129 -11.27 11.79 1.58
CA VAL A 129 -10.99 11.17 0.29
C VAL A 129 -11.45 9.72 0.30
N SER A 130 -12.29 9.36 -0.67
CA SER A 130 -12.66 7.97 -0.95
C SER A 130 -11.89 7.46 -2.16
N VAL A 131 -11.40 6.22 -2.12
CA VAL A 131 -10.67 5.61 -3.23
C VAL A 131 -11.37 4.35 -3.69
N ARG A 132 -11.76 4.31 -4.96
CA ARG A 132 -12.14 3.08 -5.66
C ARG A 132 -10.90 2.47 -6.26
N ASN A 133 -10.37 1.46 -5.55
CA ASN A 133 -9.13 0.77 -5.89
C ASN A 133 -9.26 -0.05 -7.19
N VAL A 134 -8.14 -0.58 -7.68
CA VAL A 134 -8.11 -1.62 -8.71
C VAL A 134 -8.86 -2.87 -8.22
N PRO A 135 -9.37 -3.74 -9.12
CA PRO A 135 -10.00 -4.99 -8.72
C PRO A 135 -9.11 -5.83 -7.81
N ALA A 136 -9.67 -6.28 -6.69
CA ALA A 136 -9.00 -7.17 -5.74
C ALA A 136 -9.54 -8.59 -5.87
N TRP A 137 -8.68 -9.59 -5.62
CA TRP A 137 -9.05 -11.01 -5.76
C TRP A 137 -8.15 -11.92 -4.92
N ARG A 138 -8.69 -13.06 -4.50
CA ARG A 138 -7.96 -14.12 -3.80
C ARG A 138 -7.30 -15.03 -4.83
N HIS A 139 -5.97 -15.20 -4.74
CA HIS A 139 -5.19 -16.10 -5.59
C HIS A 139 -5.18 -17.53 -5.05
N ALA A 140 -4.88 -17.70 -3.76
CA ALA A 140 -4.85 -19.00 -3.11
C ALA A 140 -5.40 -18.90 -1.69
N THR A 141 -6.03 -19.98 -1.22
CA THR A 141 -6.66 -20.03 0.10
C THR A 141 -5.95 -21.02 1.01
N ARG A 142 -5.85 -20.69 2.30
CA ARG A 142 -5.30 -21.55 3.35
C ARG A 142 -3.92 -22.17 2.98
N VAL A 143 -3.07 -21.38 2.36
CA VAL A 143 -1.70 -21.79 2.03
C VAL A 143 -0.94 -22.03 3.33
N ALA A 144 -0.40 -23.23 3.50
CA ALA A 144 0.38 -23.62 4.67
C ALA A 144 1.86 -23.25 4.49
N VAL A 145 2.46 -22.60 5.46
CA VAL A 145 3.89 -22.32 5.51
C VAL A 145 4.45 -22.67 6.88
N ASN A 146 5.60 -23.33 6.91
CA ASN A 146 6.28 -23.66 8.17
C ASN A 146 7.21 -22.50 8.57
N VAL A 147 6.85 -21.81 9.66
CA VAL A 147 7.59 -20.64 10.16
C VAL A 147 8.50 -21.08 11.31
N PRO A 148 9.83 -20.93 11.20
CA PRO A 148 10.77 -21.33 12.24
C PRO A 148 10.43 -20.70 13.60
N GLY A 149 10.30 -21.54 14.63
CA GLY A 149 9.94 -21.11 15.99
C GLY A 149 8.44 -20.83 16.21
N HIS A 150 7.60 -20.89 15.17
CA HIS A 150 6.16 -20.61 15.25
C HIS A 150 5.28 -21.76 14.73
N GLY A 151 5.86 -22.78 14.09
CA GLY A 151 5.12 -23.91 13.52
C GLY A 151 4.45 -23.57 12.18
N THR A 152 3.43 -24.34 11.83
CA THR A 152 2.71 -24.15 10.57
C THR A 152 1.68 -23.01 10.71
N VAL A 153 1.82 -22.01 9.85
CA VAL A 153 0.89 -20.87 9.72
C VAL A 153 0.10 -21.05 8.44
N HIS A 154 -1.19 -20.75 8.47
CA HIS A 154 -2.05 -20.75 7.29
C HIS A 154 -2.50 -19.34 6.95
N GLY A 155 -2.47 -19.00 5.67
CA GLY A 155 -2.93 -17.71 5.19
C GLY A 155 -3.45 -17.77 3.76
N ASP A 156 -4.13 -16.72 3.35
CA ASP A 156 -4.59 -16.54 1.98
C ASP A 156 -3.60 -15.66 1.22
N VAL A 157 -3.31 -16.02 -0.04
CA VAL A 157 -2.58 -15.16 -0.97
C VAL A 157 -3.59 -14.36 -1.76
N ALA A 158 -3.53 -13.04 -1.71
CA ALA A 158 -4.49 -12.18 -2.37
C ALA A 158 -3.86 -10.91 -2.95
N TRP A 159 -4.49 -10.39 -3.99
CA TRP A 159 -4.16 -9.15 -4.66
C TRP A 159 -5.13 -8.03 -4.27
N GLY A 160 -4.61 -6.87 -3.91
CA GLY A 160 -5.39 -5.66 -3.64
C GLY A 160 -4.75 -4.40 -4.23
N GLY A 161 -3.89 -4.54 -5.26
CA GLY A 161 -3.00 -3.51 -5.81
C GLY A 161 -1.54 -3.72 -5.43
N ASN A 162 -1.29 -4.61 -4.46
CA ASN A 162 -0.04 -5.24 -4.09
C ASN A 162 -0.36 -6.68 -3.70
N TRP A 163 0.65 -7.55 -3.52
CA TRP A 163 0.47 -8.92 -3.09
C TRP A 163 0.55 -9.05 -1.58
N PHE A 164 -0.42 -9.74 -1.01
CA PHE A 164 -0.56 -9.95 0.44
C PHE A 164 -0.57 -11.42 0.80
N PHE A 165 0.04 -11.75 1.94
CA PHE A 165 -0.26 -12.95 2.71
C PHE A 165 -1.08 -12.56 3.93
N LEU A 166 -2.33 -13.01 3.97
CA LEU A 166 -3.36 -12.61 4.92
C LEU A 166 -3.55 -13.70 5.97
N VAL A 167 -3.31 -13.41 7.24
CA VAL A 167 -3.36 -14.39 8.33
C VAL A 167 -4.30 -13.94 9.44
N SER A 168 -5.26 -14.79 9.80
CA SER A 168 -6.18 -14.55 10.92
C SER A 168 -5.88 -15.45 12.13
N ASP A 169 -5.33 -16.65 11.89
CA ASP A 169 -5.01 -17.62 12.95
C ASP A 169 -3.48 -17.65 13.20
N HIS A 170 -2.96 -16.60 13.82
CA HIS A 170 -1.53 -16.41 14.06
C HIS A 170 -1.15 -16.40 15.56
N GLY A 171 -2.11 -16.41 16.47
CA GLY A 171 -1.89 -16.43 17.91
C GLY A 171 -1.19 -15.20 18.51
N GLN A 172 -0.98 -14.13 17.73
CA GLN A 172 -0.36 -12.89 18.19
C GLN A 172 -1.42 -11.88 18.64
N ARG A 173 -1.12 -11.06 19.63
CA ARG A 173 -1.97 -9.94 20.02
C ARG A 173 -1.68 -8.72 19.12
N VAL A 174 -2.64 -8.30 18.32
CA VAL A 174 -2.53 -7.11 17.44
C VAL A 174 -2.84 -5.85 18.26
N ALA A 175 -1.78 -5.19 18.72
CA ALA A 175 -1.88 -3.97 19.53
C ALA A 175 -0.60 -3.13 19.41
N SER A 176 -0.72 -1.82 19.62
CA SER A 176 0.36 -0.84 19.45
C SER A 176 1.56 -1.07 20.40
N ASP A 177 1.34 -1.64 21.57
CA ASP A 177 2.41 -2.00 22.52
C ASP A 177 3.11 -3.32 22.18
N ASN A 178 2.64 -4.05 21.14
CA ASN A 178 3.19 -5.34 20.71
C ASN A 178 3.85 -5.28 19.31
N ILE A 179 4.04 -4.09 18.73
CA ILE A 179 4.57 -3.90 17.36
C ILE A 179 5.88 -4.67 17.15
N ALA A 180 6.81 -4.63 18.09
CA ALA A 180 8.11 -5.31 17.94
C ALA A 180 7.96 -6.83 17.79
N THR A 181 7.00 -7.47 18.47
CA THR A 181 6.73 -8.91 18.33
C THR A 181 6.01 -9.21 17.02
N LEU A 182 5.03 -8.39 16.65
CA LEU A 182 4.31 -8.50 15.38
C LEU A 182 5.27 -8.37 14.20
N THR A 183 6.19 -7.40 14.24
CA THR A 183 7.23 -7.21 13.22
C THR A 183 8.10 -8.45 13.09
N ARG A 184 8.65 -8.97 14.22
CA ARG A 184 9.49 -10.18 14.18
C ARG A 184 8.75 -11.40 13.62
N PHE A 185 7.51 -11.62 14.06
CA PHE A 185 6.68 -12.72 13.56
C PHE A 185 6.42 -12.59 12.05
N SER A 186 5.99 -11.41 11.60
CA SER A 186 5.70 -11.16 10.19
C SER A 186 6.94 -11.23 9.30
N SER A 187 8.12 -10.83 9.82
CA SER A 187 9.40 -10.99 9.12
C SER A 187 9.76 -12.46 8.94
N ALA A 188 9.68 -13.26 10.02
CA ALA A 188 9.94 -14.70 9.93
C ALA A 188 8.95 -15.40 8.96
N LEU A 189 7.69 -14.96 8.96
CA LEU A 189 6.68 -15.46 8.04
C LEU A 189 7.01 -15.11 6.58
N ARG A 190 7.42 -13.86 6.30
CA ARG A 190 7.85 -13.44 4.96
C ARG A 190 9.04 -14.24 4.45
N GLU A 191 10.07 -14.39 5.28
CA GLU A 191 11.25 -15.22 4.95
C GLU A 191 10.86 -16.68 4.67
N ALA A 192 9.93 -17.25 5.46
CA ALA A 192 9.44 -18.60 5.25
C ALA A 192 8.67 -18.77 3.94
N LEU A 193 7.87 -17.77 3.54
CA LEU A 193 7.17 -17.77 2.25
C LEU A 193 8.16 -17.75 1.08
N GLU A 194 9.18 -16.90 1.15
CA GLU A 194 10.24 -16.80 0.14
C GLU A 194 11.00 -18.14 0.01
N GLN A 195 11.44 -18.72 1.13
CA GLN A 195 12.15 -20.01 1.16
C GLN A 195 11.30 -21.16 0.63
N ALA A 196 9.98 -21.13 0.86
CA ALA A 196 9.03 -22.12 0.36
C ALA A 196 8.64 -21.91 -1.11
N GLY A 197 9.08 -20.81 -1.75
CA GLY A 197 8.70 -20.45 -3.12
C GLY A 197 7.21 -20.11 -3.26
N ILE A 198 6.57 -19.65 -2.20
CA ILE A 198 5.16 -19.24 -2.21
C ILE A 198 5.07 -17.81 -2.75
N THR A 199 4.37 -17.64 -3.86
CA THR A 199 4.28 -16.37 -4.62
C THR A 199 2.83 -16.03 -4.95
N GLY A 200 2.62 -14.80 -5.42
CA GLY A 200 1.41 -14.42 -6.14
C GLY A 200 1.36 -15.02 -7.55
N ALA A 201 0.44 -14.52 -8.37
CA ALA A 201 0.34 -14.95 -9.76
C ALA A 201 1.63 -14.64 -10.54
N ASP A 202 1.94 -15.51 -11.51
CA ASP A 202 3.10 -15.39 -12.40
C ASP A 202 4.45 -15.26 -11.67
N GLY A 203 4.54 -15.81 -10.45
CA GLY A 203 5.75 -15.77 -9.64
C GLY A 203 5.99 -14.42 -8.95
N ALA A 204 4.98 -13.56 -8.87
CA ALA A 204 5.09 -12.26 -8.22
C ALA A 204 5.42 -12.40 -6.72
N GLU A 205 6.32 -11.58 -6.22
CA GLU A 205 6.67 -11.53 -4.80
C GLU A 205 5.46 -11.14 -3.94
N ILE A 206 5.27 -11.83 -2.81
CA ILE A 206 4.33 -11.42 -1.76
C ILE A 206 5.06 -10.38 -0.91
N ASP A 207 4.76 -9.12 -1.13
CA ASP A 207 5.48 -7.99 -0.59
C ASP A 207 4.94 -7.49 0.77
N HIS A 208 3.71 -7.89 1.14
CA HIS A 208 3.07 -7.51 2.40
C HIS A 208 2.62 -8.73 3.21
N ILE A 209 2.82 -8.67 4.53
CA ILE A 209 2.24 -9.63 5.49
C ILE A 209 1.20 -8.89 6.33
N GLU A 210 -0.01 -9.39 6.38
CA GLU A 210 -1.10 -8.76 7.12
C GLU A 210 -1.72 -9.72 8.13
N LEU A 211 -1.71 -9.31 9.40
CA LEU A 211 -2.26 -10.06 10.53
C LEU A 211 -3.55 -9.40 11.00
N PHE A 212 -4.60 -10.19 11.24
CA PHE A 212 -5.90 -9.71 11.65
C PHE A 212 -6.26 -10.16 13.06
N ALA A 213 -6.98 -9.29 13.78
CA ALA A 213 -7.62 -9.60 15.05
C ALA A 213 -9.02 -8.99 15.10
N GLU A 214 -9.81 -9.42 16.08
CA GLU A 214 -11.06 -8.76 16.45
C GLU A 214 -10.81 -7.36 17.00
N ASP A 215 -11.81 -6.49 16.87
CA ASP A 215 -11.79 -5.13 17.41
C ASP A 215 -13.17 -4.77 17.97
N ASP A 216 -13.20 -4.04 19.10
CA ASP A 216 -14.45 -3.69 19.78
C ASP A 216 -15.22 -2.57 19.03
N ASN A 217 -14.56 -1.78 18.18
CA ASN A 217 -15.12 -0.59 17.53
C ASN A 217 -15.11 -0.67 15.98
N ALA A 218 -14.53 -1.73 15.42
CA ALA A 218 -14.45 -1.98 13.99
C ALA A 218 -14.73 -3.47 13.71
N ASP A 219 -14.94 -3.81 12.44
CA ASP A 219 -15.15 -5.21 12.06
C ASP A 219 -13.87 -6.04 12.19
N SER A 220 -12.72 -5.40 12.20
CA SER A 220 -11.42 -6.03 12.41
C SER A 220 -10.34 -4.98 12.68
N ARG A 221 -9.25 -5.42 13.33
CA ARG A 221 -7.99 -4.70 13.48
C ARG A 221 -6.90 -5.42 12.71
N ASN A 222 -5.96 -4.69 12.12
CA ASN A 222 -4.83 -5.29 11.44
C ASN A 222 -3.47 -4.77 11.92
N PHE A 223 -2.46 -5.57 11.65
CA PHE A 223 -1.05 -5.17 11.59
C PHE A 223 -0.53 -5.54 10.21
N VAL A 224 0.10 -4.62 9.54
CA VAL A 224 0.68 -4.85 8.20
C VAL A 224 2.17 -4.60 8.24
N LEU A 225 2.96 -5.61 7.87
CA LEU A 225 4.38 -5.45 7.57
C LEU A 225 4.52 -5.13 6.09
N CYS A 226 5.01 -3.92 5.79
CA CYS A 226 5.27 -3.46 4.44
C CYS A 226 6.63 -3.93 3.92
N PRO A 227 6.90 -3.83 2.61
CA PRO A 227 8.25 -3.91 2.08
C PRO A 227 9.18 -2.91 2.79
N GLY A 228 10.39 -3.34 3.14
CA GLY A 228 11.34 -2.52 3.88
C GLY A 228 11.18 -2.55 5.40
N MET A 229 10.37 -3.48 5.91
CA MET A 229 10.24 -3.83 7.33
C MET A 229 9.55 -2.78 8.21
N ALA A 230 9.04 -1.69 7.64
CA ALA A 230 8.16 -0.77 8.35
C ALA A 230 6.76 -1.36 8.48
N TYR A 231 6.08 -1.09 9.61
CA TYR A 231 4.66 -1.41 9.73
C TYR A 231 3.80 -0.24 9.28
N ASP A 232 2.64 -0.53 8.68
CA ASP A 232 1.65 0.47 8.29
C ASP A 232 0.91 0.99 9.54
N ARG A 233 0.88 2.31 9.73
CA ARG A 233 0.11 2.98 10.79
C ARG A 233 -1.34 3.17 10.40
N SER A 234 -1.62 3.17 9.11
CA SER A 234 -2.96 3.21 8.56
C SER A 234 -3.59 1.81 8.53
N PRO A 235 -4.90 1.68 8.29
CA PRO A 235 -5.54 0.36 8.10
C PRO A 235 -5.14 -0.37 6.82
N CYS A 236 -4.23 0.14 6.02
CA CYS A 236 -3.76 -0.39 4.75
C CYS A 236 -4.88 -0.62 3.73
N GLY A 237 -5.13 0.35 2.86
CA GLY A 237 -6.26 0.29 1.89
C GLY A 237 -6.15 -0.85 0.88
N THR A 238 -4.94 -1.17 0.40
CA THR A 238 -4.70 -2.29 -0.51
C THR A 238 -4.85 -3.63 0.20
N GLY A 239 -4.36 -3.76 1.43
CA GLY A 239 -4.56 -4.94 2.26
C GLY A 239 -6.02 -5.16 2.64
N THR A 240 -6.71 -4.11 3.06
CA THR A 240 -8.16 -4.17 3.28
C THR A 240 -8.91 -4.63 2.02
N SER A 241 -8.55 -4.12 0.82
CA SER A 241 -9.15 -4.57 -0.44
C SER A 241 -8.91 -6.08 -0.69
N ALA A 242 -7.68 -6.56 -0.45
CA ALA A 242 -7.35 -7.98 -0.56
C ALA A 242 -8.16 -8.84 0.43
N LYS A 243 -8.30 -8.39 1.69
CA LYS A 243 -9.13 -9.06 2.70
C LYS A 243 -10.60 -9.11 2.30
N LEU A 244 -11.18 -8.00 1.83
CA LEU A 244 -12.58 -7.96 1.39
C LEU A 244 -12.83 -8.94 0.23
N ALA A 245 -11.87 -9.08 -0.70
CA ALA A 245 -11.96 -10.07 -1.77
C ALA A 245 -11.99 -11.51 -1.21
N CYS A 246 -11.19 -11.81 -0.19
CA CYS A 246 -11.20 -13.12 0.49
C CYS A 246 -12.55 -13.36 1.20
N LEU A 247 -13.06 -12.37 1.94
CA LEU A 247 -14.35 -12.47 2.64
C LEU A 247 -15.52 -12.65 1.66
N ALA A 248 -15.51 -11.93 0.55
CA ALA A 248 -16.50 -12.08 -0.52
C ALA A 248 -16.45 -13.46 -1.16
N ALA A 249 -15.25 -13.97 -1.45
CA ALA A 249 -15.05 -15.32 -1.99
C ALA A 249 -15.53 -16.42 -1.03
N ASP A 250 -15.48 -16.18 0.28
CA ASP A 250 -16.00 -17.08 1.32
C ASP A 250 -17.52 -16.91 1.57
N GLY A 251 -18.18 -15.96 0.90
CA GLY A 251 -19.59 -15.63 1.15
C GLY A 251 -19.82 -14.91 2.51
N LYS A 252 -18.76 -14.41 3.15
CA LYS A 252 -18.84 -13.74 4.46
C LYS A 252 -19.09 -12.24 4.36
N LEU A 253 -18.96 -11.66 3.16
CA LEU A 253 -19.23 -10.24 2.89
C LEU A 253 -20.14 -10.11 1.68
N ALA A 254 -21.31 -9.53 1.88
CA ALA A 254 -22.26 -9.27 0.81
C ALA A 254 -21.84 -8.04 -0.01
N PRO A 255 -22.14 -7.97 -1.33
CA PRO A 255 -21.95 -6.78 -2.12
C PRO A 255 -22.63 -5.55 -1.49
N GLY A 256 -21.91 -4.44 -1.39
CA GLY A 256 -22.38 -3.19 -0.79
C GLY A 256 -22.34 -3.14 0.74
N ALA A 257 -21.98 -4.23 1.42
CA ALA A 257 -21.75 -4.19 2.86
C ALA A 257 -20.53 -3.30 3.20
N VAL A 258 -20.69 -2.49 4.25
CA VAL A 258 -19.60 -1.65 4.78
C VAL A 258 -18.74 -2.49 5.71
N TRP A 259 -17.44 -2.39 5.56
CA TRP A 259 -16.44 -2.98 6.44
C TRP A 259 -15.58 -1.87 7.06
N ARG A 260 -15.48 -1.88 8.37
CA ARG A 260 -14.62 -0.96 9.13
C ARG A 260 -13.34 -1.69 9.53
N GLN A 261 -12.21 -1.16 9.09
CA GLN A 261 -10.89 -1.72 9.41
C GLN A 261 -10.12 -0.74 10.30
N ALA A 262 -9.77 -1.15 11.50
CA ALA A 262 -8.88 -0.41 12.37
C ALA A 262 -7.42 -0.83 12.13
N SER A 263 -6.49 0.11 12.26
CA SER A 263 -5.06 -0.18 12.24
C SER A 263 -4.54 -0.63 13.62
N VAL A 264 -3.30 -1.11 13.67
CA VAL A 264 -2.62 -1.50 14.92
C VAL A 264 -2.52 -0.37 15.94
N ILE A 265 -2.51 0.90 15.47
CA ILE A 265 -2.49 2.09 16.36
C ILE A 265 -3.88 2.64 16.66
N GLY A 266 -4.95 2.06 16.08
CA GLY A 266 -6.35 2.48 16.30
C GLY A 266 -6.84 3.59 15.38
N SER A 267 -6.14 3.87 14.28
CA SER A 267 -6.60 4.80 13.23
C SER A 267 -7.60 4.14 12.29
#